data_865a3b4271f330b97d6a7a60785ea425
#
_entry.id   865a3b4271f330b97d6a7a60785ea425
#
_cell.length_a   1.000
_cell.length_b   1.000
_cell.length_c   1.000
_cell.angle_alpha   90.00
_cell.angle_beta   90.00
_cell.angle_gamma   90.00
#
_symmetry.space_group_name_H-M   'P 1'
#
loop_
_entity.id
_entity.type
_entity.pdbx_description
1 polymer ?
#
loop_
_entity_poly.entity_id
_entity_poly.type
_entity_poly.pdbx_seq_one_letter_code
_entity_poly.pdbx_strand_id
1 'polypeptide(L)'
;ILTRHIDDAQVNTAQLAGNSITAAKIQANAVGASEIAANAVSSSELKSDALSGQVMTGAVGFSGVVNAQNTLGIQDSSPPQKFHIDEVAGFDVGTGTSSSTSQFSLDSFSASLFRSAEYTVQITNSTDSDYQTLKISLFHDGTTVYLTQYASIFDNGAQATFDADINSGNVRLRATPASGDTMAYKFIRTTIEV
;
A
#
# COMPACT_ATOMS: atom_id res chain seq x y z
N ILE A 1 -2.92 65.04 -9.13
CA ILE A 1 -3.67 63.83 -9.30
C ILE A 1 -4.30 63.54 -7.95
N LEU A 2 -5.63 63.75 -7.84
CA LEU A 2 -6.38 63.34 -6.67
C LEU A 2 -6.43 61.81 -6.64
N THR A 3 -5.74 61.20 -5.70
CA THR A 3 -5.94 59.79 -5.33
C THR A 3 -7.36 59.72 -4.76
N ARG A 4 -8.35 59.30 -5.51
CA ARG A 4 -9.67 58.99 -4.99
C ARG A 4 -9.52 57.77 -4.10
N HIS A 5 -9.80 57.96 -2.82
CA HIS A 5 -9.99 56.83 -1.94
C HIS A 5 -11.23 56.07 -2.39
N ILE A 6 -11.13 54.77 -2.47
CA ILE A 6 -12.28 53.89 -2.57
C ILE A 6 -12.61 53.52 -1.13
N ASP A 7 -13.74 54.03 -0.64
CA ASP A 7 -14.22 53.68 0.68
C ASP A 7 -14.67 52.22 0.75
N ASP A 8 -14.76 51.70 1.96
CA ASP A 8 -15.20 50.30 2.18
C ASP A 8 -16.56 50.04 1.50
N ALA A 9 -16.68 48.85 0.89
CA ALA A 9 -17.85 48.36 0.18
C ALA A 9 -18.27 49.17 -1.09
N GLN A 10 -17.46 50.11 -1.56
CA GLN A 10 -17.76 50.85 -2.80
C GLN A 10 -17.52 50.04 -4.08
N VAL A 11 -16.69 49.01 -4.03
CA VAL A 11 -16.49 48.08 -5.14
C VAL A 11 -17.26 46.81 -4.86
N ASN A 12 -18.39 46.64 -5.52
CA ASN A 12 -19.21 45.43 -5.45
C ASN A 12 -19.22 44.70 -6.82
N THR A 13 -19.97 43.65 -6.94
CA THR A 13 -20.03 42.81 -8.18
C THR A 13 -20.45 43.60 -9.42
N ALA A 14 -21.22 44.70 -9.28
CA ALA A 14 -21.65 45.50 -10.41
C ALA A 14 -20.51 46.37 -11.00
N GLN A 15 -19.50 46.70 -10.21
CA GLN A 15 -18.32 47.47 -10.64
C GLN A 15 -17.20 46.57 -11.20
N LEU A 16 -17.32 45.25 -11.00
CA LEU A 16 -16.35 44.29 -11.53
C LEU A 16 -16.90 43.67 -12.81
N ALA A 17 -16.36 44.05 -13.95
CA ALA A 17 -16.71 43.38 -15.22
C ALA A 17 -16.29 41.90 -15.19
N GLY A 18 -17.04 41.05 -15.89
CA GLY A 18 -16.70 39.64 -16.01
C GLY A 18 -15.24 39.46 -16.45
N ASN A 19 -14.52 38.56 -15.81
CA ASN A 19 -13.08 38.27 -16.05
C ASN A 19 -12.12 39.45 -15.77
N SER A 20 -12.58 40.52 -15.09
CA SER A 20 -11.71 41.65 -14.75
C SER A 20 -10.64 41.30 -13.71
N ILE A 21 -10.89 40.30 -12.87
CA ILE A 21 -9.92 39.75 -11.90
C ILE A 21 -9.23 38.56 -12.53
N THR A 22 -8.00 38.73 -12.94
CA THR A 22 -7.16 37.68 -13.51
C THR A 22 -6.17 37.17 -12.47
N ALA A 23 -5.56 36.01 -12.71
CA ALA A 23 -4.54 35.43 -11.82
C ALA A 23 -3.38 36.41 -11.53
N ALA A 24 -3.00 37.28 -12.48
CA ALA A 24 -1.96 38.29 -12.29
C ALA A 24 -2.37 39.42 -11.31
N LYS A 25 -3.66 39.54 -11.01
CA LYS A 25 -4.18 40.56 -10.07
C LYS A 25 -4.40 40.01 -8.67
N ILE A 26 -4.25 38.72 -8.51
CA ILE A 26 -4.31 38.04 -7.21
C ILE A 26 -2.88 37.73 -6.81
N GLN A 27 -2.41 38.36 -5.73
CA GLN A 27 -1.08 38.09 -5.20
C GLN A 27 -0.96 36.61 -4.82
N ALA A 28 0.23 36.04 -4.97
CA ALA A 28 0.48 34.68 -4.50
C ALA A 28 0.15 34.55 -3.00
N ASN A 29 -0.56 33.50 -2.65
CA ASN A 29 -1.07 33.21 -1.29
C ASN A 29 -2.12 34.21 -0.76
N ALA A 30 -2.69 35.06 -1.60
CA ALA A 30 -3.76 35.98 -1.18
C ALA A 30 -5.11 35.31 -0.94
N VAL A 31 -5.29 34.07 -1.42
CA VAL A 31 -6.45 33.24 -1.17
C VAL A 31 -6.01 32.02 -0.37
N GLY A 32 -6.28 32.02 0.90
CA GLY A 32 -6.01 30.92 1.83
C GLY A 32 -7.29 30.17 2.21
N ALA A 33 -7.20 29.33 3.23
CA ALA A 33 -8.34 28.55 3.71
C ALA A 33 -9.45 29.42 4.33
N SER A 34 -9.12 30.60 4.87
CA SER A 34 -10.07 31.55 5.43
C SER A 34 -10.91 32.27 4.37
N GLU A 35 -10.38 32.43 3.16
CA GLU A 35 -11.05 33.13 2.04
C GLU A 35 -11.96 32.18 1.24
N ILE A 36 -11.80 30.86 1.42
CA ILE A 36 -12.64 29.85 0.80
C ILE A 36 -13.66 29.36 1.82
N ALA A 37 -14.91 29.76 1.65
CA ALA A 37 -15.99 29.31 2.53
C ALA A 37 -16.12 27.77 2.49
N ALA A 38 -16.58 27.18 3.59
CA ALA A 38 -16.85 25.75 3.64
C ALA A 38 -17.82 25.36 2.51
N ASN A 39 -17.50 24.31 1.78
CA ASN A 39 -18.23 23.82 0.61
C ASN A 39 -18.26 24.76 -0.62
N ALA A 40 -17.42 25.79 -0.65
CA ALA A 40 -17.33 26.70 -1.80
C ALA A 40 -16.65 26.05 -3.03
N VAL A 41 -15.93 24.95 -2.84
CA VAL A 41 -15.36 24.14 -3.93
C VAL A 41 -16.09 22.80 -3.96
N SER A 42 -16.94 22.59 -4.94
CA SER A 42 -17.66 21.33 -5.15
C SER A 42 -17.06 20.53 -6.33
N SER A 43 -17.64 19.40 -6.64
CA SER A 43 -17.19 18.56 -7.75
C SER A 43 -17.29 19.26 -9.12
N SER A 44 -18.13 20.28 -9.26
CA SER A 44 -18.26 21.08 -10.49
C SER A 44 -17.09 22.03 -10.71
N GLU A 45 -16.44 22.48 -9.63
CA GLU A 45 -15.26 23.36 -9.70
C GLU A 45 -13.96 22.58 -9.84
N LEU A 46 -13.97 21.29 -9.46
CA LEU A 46 -12.83 20.38 -9.61
C LEU A 46 -12.89 19.74 -11.00
N LYS A 47 -12.10 20.22 -11.94
CA LYS A 47 -11.94 19.55 -13.23
C LYS A 47 -11.33 18.15 -13.03
N SER A 48 -11.59 17.25 -13.97
CA SER A 48 -11.12 15.86 -13.95
C SER A 48 -9.59 15.72 -13.82
N ASP A 49 -8.83 16.73 -14.20
CA ASP A 49 -7.38 16.80 -14.12
C ASP A 49 -6.85 17.70 -12.99
N ALA A 50 -7.74 18.31 -12.20
CA ALA A 50 -7.35 19.26 -11.13
C ALA A 50 -6.44 18.63 -10.07
N LEU A 51 -6.53 17.32 -9.85
CA LEU A 51 -5.69 16.55 -8.93
C LEU A 51 -4.64 15.70 -9.64
N SER A 52 -4.52 15.83 -10.96
CA SER A 52 -3.52 15.10 -11.74
C SER A 52 -2.10 15.54 -11.35
N GLY A 53 -1.25 14.58 -10.97
CA GLY A 53 0.11 14.84 -10.53
C GLY A 53 0.23 15.50 -9.13
N GLN A 54 -0.88 15.64 -8.40
CA GLN A 54 -0.84 16.17 -7.03
C GLN A 54 -0.45 15.08 -6.02
N VAL A 55 0.46 15.42 -5.13
CA VAL A 55 0.77 14.60 -3.96
C VAL A 55 -0.04 15.16 -2.78
N MET A 56 -1.04 14.42 -2.35
CA MET A 56 -1.76 14.75 -1.13
C MET A 56 -0.99 14.17 0.06
N THR A 57 -0.38 15.05 0.86
CA THR A 57 0.33 14.65 2.08
C THR A 57 -0.66 14.66 3.25
N GLY A 58 -0.78 13.55 3.93
CA GLY A 58 -1.71 13.34 5.03
C GLY A 58 -2.81 12.32 4.72
N ALA A 59 -3.69 12.06 5.68
CA ALA A 59 -4.81 11.15 5.51
C ALA A 59 -5.87 11.76 4.58
N VAL A 60 -6.18 11.08 3.48
CA VAL A 60 -7.29 11.43 2.59
C VAL A 60 -8.42 10.45 2.82
N GLY A 61 -9.50 10.91 3.43
CA GLY A 61 -10.70 10.11 3.67
C GLY A 61 -11.63 10.13 2.44
N PHE A 62 -12.00 8.95 1.97
CA PHE A 62 -13.06 8.76 0.99
C PHE A 62 -14.27 8.15 1.70
N SER A 63 -15.38 8.87 1.80
CA SER A 63 -16.62 8.36 2.42
C SER A 63 -17.48 7.50 1.47
N GLY A 64 -17.00 7.22 0.27
CA GLY A 64 -17.66 6.45 -0.76
C GLY A 64 -16.73 5.47 -1.46
N VAL A 65 -17.19 4.90 -2.56
CA VAL A 65 -16.40 3.95 -3.36
C VAL A 65 -15.26 4.69 -4.07
N VAL A 66 -14.02 4.21 -3.92
CA VAL A 66 -12.89 4.63 -4.75
C VAL A 66 -12.93 3.81 -6.04
N ASN A 67 -13.32 4.46 -7.13
CA ASN A 67 -13.35 3.83 -8.45
C ASN A 67 -12.08 4.17 -9.24
N ALA A 68 -11.12 3.26 -9.26
CA ALA A 68 -9.95 3.37 -10.12
C ALA A 68 -10.26 2.69 -11.46
N GLN A 69 -10.52 3.48 -12.51
CA GLN A 69 -10.91 2.98 -13.84
C GLN A 69 -9.78 2.25 -14.58
N ASN A 70 -8.53 2.40 -14.16
CA ASN A 70 -7.37 1.76 -14.75
C ASN A 70 -6.61 0.92 -13.71
N THR A 71 -5.77 1.56 -12.92
CA THR A 71 -4.91 0.89 -11.93
C THR A 71 -4.99 1.63 -10.60
N LEU A 72 -5.27 0.92 -9.52
CA LEU A 72 -5.04 1.42 -8.17
C LEU A 72 -3.62 1.01 -7.76
N GLY A 73 -2.68 1.95 -7.83
CA GLY A 73 -1.33 1.79 -7.29
C GLY A 73 -1.32 2.17 -5.83
N ILE A 74 -0.98 1.22 -4.94
CA ILE A 74 -0.72 1.49 -3.54
C ILE A 74 0.79 1.38 -3.35
N GLN A 75 1.44 2.54 -3.20
CA GLN A 75 2.85 2.59 -2.78
C GLN A 75 2.89 3.03 -1.33
N ASP A 76 3.54 2.22 -0.54
CA ASP A 76 3.65 2.43 0.87
C ASP A 76 5.10 2.60 1.28
N SER A 77 5.36 3.65 2.07
CA SER A 77 6.67 3.89 2.66
C SER A 77 6.82 3.30 4.07
N SER A 78 5.77 2.88 4.76
CA SER A 78 5.88 2.31 6.13
C SER A 78 4.65 1.71 6.82
N PRO A 79 3.60 1.17 6.23
CA PRO A 79 2.59 0.44 7.00
C PRO A 79 3.00 -1.01 7.31
N PRO A 80 2.42 -1.60 8.34
CA PRO A 80 2.67 -3.00 8.69
C PRO A 80 2.22 -3.98 7.61
N GLN A 81 1.32 -3.54 6.71
CA GLN A 81 0.87 -4.30 5.54
C GLN A 81 0.45 -3.36 4.41
N LYS A 82 0.62 -3.79 3.16
CA LYS A 82 0.34 -2.97 1.96
C LYS A 82 -1.13 -2.70 1.71
N PHE A 83 -2.00 -3.52 2.25
CA PHE A 83 -3.43 -3.31 2.26
C PHE A 83 -3.99 -3.88 3.56
N HIS A 84 -4.71 -3.07 4.33
CA HIS A 84 -5.27 -3.42 5.62
C HIS A 84 -6.76 -3.07 5.66
N ILE A 85 -7.59 -3.99 6.15
CA ILE A 85 -9.04 -3.83 6.23
C ILE A 85 -9.47 -3.91 7.70
N ASP A 86 -9.85 -2.78 8.24
CA ASP A 86 -10.67 -2.58 9.43
C ASP A 86 -10.35 -3.52 10.62
N GLU A 87 -9.08 -3.54 11.04
CA GLU A 87 -8.61 -4.34 12.19
C GLU A 87 -8.99 -5.84 12.11
N VAL A 88 -9.20 -6.37 10.92
CA VAL A 88 -9.60 -7.78 10.69
C VAL A 88 -8.58 -8.52 9.85
N ALA A 89 -8.18 -7.95 8.73
CA ALA A 89 -7.36 -8.65 7.76
C ALA A 89 -6.38 -7.74 7.01
N GLY A 90 -5.30 -8.33 6.54
CA GLY A 90 -4.32 -7.63 5.74
C GLY A 90 -3.79 -8.44 4.58
N PHE A 91 -3.19 -7.73 3.62
CA PHE A 91 -2.54 -8.29 2.45
C PHE A 91 -1.13 -7.72 2.34
N ASP A 92 -0.18 -8.60 2.10
CA ASP A 92 1.22 -8.22 1.91
C ASP A 92 1.87 -9.03 0.79
N VAL A 93 2.98 -8.54 0.28
CA VAL A 93 3.81 -9.21 -0.72
C VAL A 93 5.27 -9.10 -0.34
N GLY A 94 6.04 -10.11 -0.65
CA GLY A 94 7.48 -10.07 -0.38
C GLY A 94 8.27 -10.94 -1.32
N THR A 95 9.58 -10.81 -1.17
CA THR A 95 10.57 -11.57 -1.94
C THR A 95 11.70 -12.05 -1.03
N GLY A 96 12.33 -13.14 -1.41
CA GLY A 96 13.55 -13.64 -0.79
C GLY A 96 14.49 -14.23 -1.84
N THR A 97 15.74 -14.37 -1.50
CA THR A 97 16.75 -15.05 -2.33
C THR A 97 17.63 -15.93 -1.45
N SER A 98 18.11 -17.03 -1.98
CA SER A 98 19.09 -17.89 -1.33
C SER A 98 20.00 -18.51 -2.38
N SER A 99 21.25 -18.72 -2.02
CA SER A 99 22.23 -19.56 -2.77
C SER A 99 22.89 -20.58 -1.85
N SER A 100 22.11 -21.08 -0.90
CA SER A 100 22.57 -22.03 0.14
C SER A 100 21.43 -22.96 0.49
N THR A 101 21.73 -24.18 0.94
CA THR A 101 20.78 -25.13 1.51
C THR A 101 20.41 -24.82 2.97
N SER A 102 21.00 -23.79 3.57
CA SER A 102 20.67 -23.38 4.94
C SER A 102 19.28 -22.78 5.03
N GLN A 103 18.55 -23.14 6.08
CA GLN A 103 17.24 -22.56 6.35
C GLN A 103 17.36 -21.06 6.64
N PHE A 104 16.47 -20.24 6.08
CA PHE A 104 16.41 -18.80 6.29
C PHE A 104 14.97 -18.33 6.54
N SER A 105 14.81 -17.15 7.13
CA SER A 105 13.50 -16.52 7.28
C SER A 105 13.09 -15.87 5.96
N LEU A 106 12.05 -16.39 5.34
CA LEU A 106 11.49 -15.85 4.09
C LEU A 106 10.59 -14.65 4.37
N ASP A 107 9.78 -14.73 5.44
CA ASP A 107 8.86 -13.70 5.85
C ASP A 107 8.72 -13.66 7.38
N SER A 108 8.21 -12.54 7.89
CA SER A 108 7.97 -12.33 9.31
C SER A 108 6.85 -11.32 9.54
N PHE A 109 5.96 -11.60 10.51
CA PHE A 109 4.89 -10.69 10.92
C PHE A 109 4.63 -10.78 12.43
N SER A 110 4.02 -9.75 13.00
CA SER A 110 3.76 -9.67 14.44
C SER A 110 2.76 -10.74 14.91
N ALA A 111 3.16 -11.55 15.88
CA ALA A 111 2.28 -12.52 16.53
C ALA A 111 1.24 -11.87 17.46
N SER A 112 1.45 -10.62 17.87
CA SER A 112 0.48 -9.89 18.69
C SER A 112 -0.62 -9.21 17.87
N LEU A 113 -0.41 -9.05 16.57
CA LEU A 113 -1.39 -8.43 15.68
C LEU A 113 -2.16 -9.47 14.86
N PHE A 114 -1.50 -10.51 14.38
CA PHE A 114 -2.09 -11.45 13.43
C PHE A 114 -2.05 -12.88 13.93
N ARG A 115 -3.19 -13.56 13.92
CA ARG A 115 -3.37 -14.94 14.38
C ARG A 115 -3.03 -15.97 13.33
N SER A 116 -3.38 -15.70 12.07
CA SER A 116 -3.19 -16.65 10.98
C SER A 116 -2.72 -15.98 9.71
N ALA A 117 -2.12 -16.77 8.81
CA ALA A 117 -1.70 -16.31 7.51
C ALA A 117 -1.88 -17.40 6.46
N GLU A 118 -2.22 -16.97 5.24
CA GLU A 118 -2.15 -17.78 4.04
C GLU A 118 -1.15 -17.20 3.05
N TYR A 119 -0.36 -18.07 2.46
CA TYR A 119 0.62 -17.72 1.45
C TYR A 119 0.34 -18.39 0.12
N THR A 120 0.59 -17.68 -0.96
CA THR A 120 0.92 -18.26 -2.25
C THR A 120 2.39 -17.94 -2.52
N VAL A 121 3.21 -18.97 -2.64
CA VAL A 121 4.66 -18.84 -2.85
C VAL A 121 5.01 -19.34 -4.24
N GLN A 122 5.83 -18.56 -4.97
CA GLN A 122 6.50 -18.96 -6.20
C GLN A 122 8.00 -19.02 -5.94
N ILE A 123 8.63 -20.12 -6.37
CA ILE A 123 10.07 -20.34 -6.31
C ILE A 123 10.60 -20.46 -7.73
N THR A 124 11.71 -19.81 -8.01
CA THR A 124 12.46 -19.93 -9.26
C THR A 124 13.89 -20.32 -8.94
N ASN A 125 14.33 -21.48 -9.35
CA ASN A 125 15.75 -21.85 -9.45
C ASN A 125 16.28 -21.28 -10.75
N SER A 126 17.04 -20.19 -10.68
CA SER A 126 17.57 -19.53 -11.88
C SER A 126 18.82 -20.21 -12.44
N THR A 127 19.42 -21.14 -11.73
CA THR A 127 20.56 -21.94 -12.20
C THR A 127 20.10 -23.00 -13.19
N ASP A 128 19.08 -23.79 -12.82
CA ASP A 128 18.58 -24.91 -13.61
C ASP A 128 17.33 -24.59 -14.43
N SER A 129 16.74 -23.39 -14.20
CA SER A 129 15.46 -22.96 -14.79
C SER A 129 14.28 -23.80 -14.33
N ASP A 130 14.29 -24.23 -13.06
CA ASP A 130 13.22 -24.98 -12.44
C ASP A 130 12.27 -24.07 -11.66
N TYR A 131 11.00 -24.46 -11.58
CA TYR A 131 9.95 -23.64 -10.98
C TYR A 131 9.09 -24.45 -10.03
N GLN A 132 8.65 -23.79 -8.95
CA GLN A 132 7.63 -24.33 -8.05
C GLN A 132 6.65 -23.25 -7.64
N THR A 133 5.39 -23.60 -7.51
CA THR A 133 4.39 -22.81 -6.79
C THR A 133 3.66 -23.67 -5.78
N LEU A 134 3.33 -23.10 -4.62
CA LEU A 134 2.58 -23.81 -3.57
C LEU A 134 1.78 -22.83 -2.71
N LYS A 135 0.87 -23.37 -1.93
CA LYS A 135 0.16 -22.66 -0.88
C LYS A 135 0.59 -23.15 0.49
N ILE A 136 0.61 -22.23 1.45
CA ILE A 136 0.89 -22.50 2.85
C ILE A 136 -0.18 -21.83 3.67
N SER A 137 -0.82 -22.58 4.58
CA SER A 137 -1.69 -22.03 5.60
C SER A 137 -1.04 -22.25 6.96
N LEU A 138 -1.04 -21.22 7.80
CA LEU A 138 -0.54 -21.32 9.16
C LEU A 138 -1.39 -20.52 10.15
N PHE A 139 -1.36 -20.95 11.40
CA PHE A 139 -1.84 -20.18 12.55
C PHE A 139 -0.94 -20.45 13.75
N HIS A 140 -1.06 -19.64 14.80
CA HIS A 140 -0.34 -19.85 16.04
C HIS A 140 -1.25 -19.68 17.27
N ASP A 141 -0.88 -20.31 18.38
CA ASP A 141 -1.56 -20.22 19.69
C ASP A 141 -0.91 -19.17 20.63
N GLY A 142 0.12 -18.47 20.17
CA GLY A 142 0.92 -17.52 20.92
C GLY A 142 2.32 -18.06 21.28
N THR A 143 2.52 -19.38 21.20
CA THR A 143 3.79 -20.07 21.51
C THR A 143 4.25 -20.98 20.37
N THR A 144 3.34 -21.68 19.75
CA THR A 144 3.58 -22.66 18.69
C THR A 144 2.90 -22.22 17.40
N VAL A 145 3.60 -22.41 16.28
CA VAL A 145 3.02 -22.22 14.94
C VAL A 145 2.65 -23.59 14.37
N TYR A 146 1.45 -23.67 13.84
CA TYR A 146 0.93 -24.83 13.13
C TYR A 146 0.87 -24.49 11.64
N LEU A 147 1.47 -25.31 10.80
CA LEU A 147 1.63 -25.05 9.37
C LEU A 147 1.22 -26.26 8.53
N THR A 148 0.57 -26.00 7.42
CA THR A 148 0.35 -27.00 6.36
C THR A 148 0.74 -26.44 5.02
N GLN A 149 1.32 -27.29 4.16
CA GLN A 149 1.65 -27.00 2.77
C GLN A 149 0.71 -27.80 1.86
N TYR A 150 0.18 -27.17 0.82
CA TYR A 150 -0.74 -27.81 -0.11
C TYR A 150 -0.67 -27.17 -1.49
N ALA A 151 -1.34 -27.77 -2.48
CA ALA A 151 -1.36 -27.29 -3.87
C ALA A 151 0.04 -27.02 -4.45
N SER A 152 1.01 -27.89 -4.12
CA SER A 152 2.37 -27.80 -4.64
C SER A 152 2.42 -28.31 -6.09
N ILE A 153 2.93 -27.48 -6.97
CA ILE A 153 3.14 -27.75 -8.39
C ILE A 153 4.59 -27.39 -8.71
N PHE A 154 5.31 -28.30 -9.33
CA PHE A 154 6.70 -28.11 -9.76
C PHE A 154 6.96 -28.85 -11.06
N ASP A 155 7.94 -28.43 -11.83
CA ASP A 155 8.34 -29.04 -13.08
C ASP A 155 9.43 -30.10 -12.89
N ASN A 156 10.38 -29.92 -11.97
CA ASN A 156 11.52 -30.81 -11.76
C ASN A 156 11.81 -31.04 -10.27
N GLY A 157 10.77 -31.43 -9.49
CA GLY A 157 10.93 -31.67 -8.07
C GLY A 157 10.71 -30.44 -7.19
N ALA A 158 10.56 -30.70 -5.88
CA ALA A 158 10.33 -29.65 -4.90
C ALA A 158 11.61 -28.81 -4.71
N GLN A 159 11.50 -27.51 -4.88
CA GLN A 159 12.62 -26.56 -4.80
C GLN A 159 12.92 -26.10 -3.36
N ALA A 160 11.98 -26.24 -2.44
CA ALA A 160 12.17 -25.95 -1.02
C ALA A 160 11.17 -26.69 -0.13
N THR A 161 11.52 -26.81 1.17
CA THR A 161 10.61 -27.16 2.25
C THR A 161 10.39 -25.93 3.14
N PHE A 162 9.25 -25.89 3.84
CA PHE A 162 8.89 -24.77 4.68
C PHE A 162 8.59 -25.21 6.11
N ASP A 163 8.93 -24.35 7.04
CA ASP A 163 8.67 -24.48 8.46
C ASP A 163 8.30 -23.09 9.02
N ALA A 164 7.76 -23.01 10.22
CA ALA A 164 7.44 -21.75 10.86
C ALA A 164 7.68 -21.81 12.38
N ASP A 165 8.10 -20.70 12.94
CA ASP A 165 8.31 -20.54 14.37
C ASP A 165 7.87 -19.16 14.86
N ILE A 166 7.84 -18.97 16.18
CA ILE A 166 7.76 -17.65 16.80
C ILE A 166 9.14 -17.29 17.35
N ASN A 167 9.65 -16.14 16.93
CA ASN A 167 10.90 -15.61 17.43
C ASN A 167 10.77 -14.13 17.76
N SER A 168 11.12 -13.74 18.99
CA SER A 168 11.07 -12.33 19.44
C SER A 168 9.73 -11.64 19.16
N GLY A 169 8.60 -12.34 19.39
CA GLY A 169 7.25 -11.82 19.21
C GLY A 169 6.76 -11.80 17.77
N ASN A 170 7.51 -12.38 16.82
CA ASN A 170 7.13 -12.47 15.42
C ASN A 170 6.97 -13.94 14.99
N VAL A 171 5.91 -14.22 14.24
CA VAL A 171 5.81 -15.44 13.44
C VAL A 171 6.76 -15.32 12.26
N ARG A 172 7.59 -16.33 12.02
CA ARG A 172 8.47 -16.40 10.85
C ARG A 172 8.10 -17.57 9.99
N LEU A 173 7.88 -17.33 8.71
CA LEU A 173 7.89 -18.37 7.69
C LEU A 173 9.33 -18.61 7.25
N ARG A 174 9.81 -19.85 7.38
CA ARG A 174 11.19 -20.23 7.10
C ARG A 174 11.22 -21.17 5.91
N ALA A 175 12.15 -20.93 4.99
CA ALA A 175 12.37 -21.78 3.83
C ALA A 175 13.73 -22.49 3.94
N THR A 176 13.76 -23.78 3.59
CA THR A 176 14.99 -24.54 3.42
C THR A 176 15.10 -24.93 1.93
N PRO A 177 16.01 -24.30 1.17
CA PRO A 177 16.18 -24.60 -0.24
C PRO A 177 16.64 -26.05 -0.47
N ALA A 178 16.19 -26.68 -1.55
CA ALA A 178 16.56 -28.06 -1.91
C ALA A 178 17.99 -28.17 -2.43
N SER A 179 18.54 -27.09 -2.99
CA SER A 179 19.91 -27.04 -3.50
C SER A 179 20.62 -25.74 -3.11
N GLY A 180 21.93 -25.69 -3.39
CA GLY A 180 22.75 -24.49 -3.22
C GLY A 180 22.70 -23.51 -4.40
N ASP A 181 21.78 -23.71 -5.34
CA ASP A 181 21.60 -22.86 -6.50
C ASP A 181 21.03 -21.48 -6.14
N THR A 182 21.06 -20.58 -7.12
CA THR A 182 20.43 -19.27 -6.93
C THR A 182 18.92 -19.39 -7.02
N MET A 183 18.27 -19.36 -5.87
CA MET A 183 16.82 -19.45 -5.71
C MET A 183 16.21 -18.07 -5.44
N ALA A 184 15.18 -17.74 -6.19
CA ALA A 184 14.35 -16.54 -5.95
C ALA A 184 12.96 -16.96 -5.49
N TYR A 185 12.50 -16.32 -4.43
CA TYR A 185 11.18 -16.53 -3.82
C TYR A 185 10.34 -15.28 -4.00
N LYS A 186 9.08 -15.43 -4.37
CA LYS A 186 8.07 -14.38 -4.34
C LYS A 186 6.84 -14.92 -3.64
N PHE A 187 6.21 -14.10 -2.84
CA PHE A 187 5.00 -14.51 -2.15
C PHE A 187 3.96 -13.40 -2.03
N ILE A 188 2.73 -13.84 -1.93
CA ILE A 188 1.58 -13.08 -1.47
C ILE A 188 1.20 -13.66 -0.11
N ARG A 189 0.95 -12.82 0.87
CA ARG A 189 0.41 -13.19 2.18
C ARG A 189 -0.89 -12.48 2.46
N THR A 190 -1.89 -13.22 2.92
CA THR A 190 -3.06 -12.67 3.60
C THR A 190 -3.01 -13.05 5.07
N THR A 191 -3.42 -12.15 5.96
CA THR A 191 -3.42 -12.38 7.41
C THR A 191 -4.78 -12.06 8.01
N ILE A 192 -5.10 -12.72 9.13
CA ILE A 192 -6.27 -12.39 9.97
C ILE A 192 -5.75 -12.01 11.36
N GLU A 193 -6.30 -10.96 11.94
CA GLU A 193 -5.92 -10.44 13.24
C GLU A 193 -6.29 -11.36 14.40
N VAL A 194 -5.70 -11.08 15.59
CA VAL A 194 -5.90 -11.83 16.85
C VAL A 194 -7.29 -11.64 17.42
#